data_7bf85a91673abaaad7655dfb8d664761
#
_entry.id   7bf85a91673abaaad7655dfb8d664761
#
_cell.length_a   1.000
_cell.length_b   1.000
_cell.length_c   1.000
_cell.angle_alpha   90.00
_cell.angle_beta   90.00
_cell.angle_gamma   90.00
#
_symmetry.space_group_name_H-M   'P 1'
#
loop_
_entity.id
_entity.type
_entity.pdbx_description
1 polymer ?
#
loop_
_entity_poly.entity_id
_entity_poly.type
_entity_poly.pdbx_seq_one_letter_code
_entity_poly.pdbx_strand_id
1 'polypeptide(L)'
;MTVKEKLSYIGGIDWMYTRNIDRLGIPRMKMSDGPQGIGTHGQSTAYPATVLLAATWNEDLAYEYGKSLGRDCRARGINVLLGPAVNIYRAPMCGRNFEYMGEDPYLAARISTGYIKGVQDQGIMAVIKHFSANNSDYDRHEISNDIDERTLHEIYFPAFKAAVQEAGVAAVMTSYNLLYGVYTTESPWLLKGVLRDEWGFNGVLMSDWGSTHHCIPAVKAGLDFEMPGGTRKPEELAYYLKTGDITIEMIDEMVRHILRTMVAFDFQNGMKADKNIPLDDPKAAEVALDVAREGIVLLKNTQNTLPINTKKVRDIVVVGKRAWVCTWWW
;
A
#
# COMPACT_ATOMS: atom_id res chain seq x y z
N MET A 1 7.20 -26.81 6.09
CA MET A 1 6.89 -26.23 7.41
C MET A 1 6.10 -27.23 8.25
N THR A 2 6.35 -27.30 9.56
CA THR A 2 5.46 -27.96 10.51
C THR A 2 4.17 -27.17 10.67
N VAL A 3 3.11 -27.76 11.25
CA VAL A 3 1.87 -27.03 11.53
C VAL A 3 2.15 -25.80 12.41
N LYS A 4 2.93 -25.95 13.47
CA LYS A 4 3.30 -24.82 14.35
C LYS A 4 4.00 -23.68 13.60
N GLU A 5 4.91 -24.00 12.68
CA GLU A 5 5.60 -22.98 11.85
C GLU A 5 4.60 -22.27 10.94
N LYS A 6 3.68 -23.00 10.28
CA LYS A 6 2.66 -22.40 9.41
C LYS A 6 1.76 -21.43 10.17
N LEU A 7 1.26 -21.85 11.35
CA LEU A 7 0.39 -21.02 12.18
C LEU A 7 1.07 -19.74 12.68
N SER A 8 2.37 -19.79 12.94
CA SER A 8 3.13 -18.60 13.31
C SER A 8 3.49 -17.73 12.12
N TYR A 9 3.67 -18.31 10.93
CA TYR A 9 4.16 -17.60 9.73
C TYR A 9 3.12 -16.66 9.11
N ILE A 10 1.83 -16.90 9.30
CA ILE A 10 0.72 -16.09 8.78
C ILE A 10 0.44 -14.82 9.61
N GLY A 11 1.24 -14.52 10.61
CA GLY A 11 1.17 -13.31 11.44
C GLY A 11 2.49 -12.56 11.48
N GLY A 12 2.41 -11.21 11.49
CA GLY A 12 3.56 -10.31 11.55
C GLY A 12 4.33 -10.38 12.89
N ILE A 13 5.48 -9.72 12.90
CA ILE A 13 6.35 -9.57 14.07
C ILE A 13 7.11 -8.24 13.97
N ASP A 14 7.57 -7.74 15.12
CA ASP A 14 8.43 -6.55 15.19
C ASP A 14 7.87 -5.35 14.39
N TRP A 15 6.56 -5.18 14.43
CA TRP A 15 5.78 -4.12 13.80
C TRP A 15 5.78 -4.12 12.25
N MET A 16 6.95 -4.31 11.59
CA MET A 16 7.12 -4.17 10.14
C MET A 16 7.81 -5.37 9.48
N TYR A 17 7.68 -6.57 10.05
CA TYR A 17 8.37 -7.74 9.53
C TYR A 17 7.48 -8.98 9.46
N THR A 18 7.75 -9.85 8.47
CA THR A 18 7.30 -11.25 8.53
C THR A 18 8.23 -12.04 9.45
N ARG A 19 7.79 -13.23 9.87
CA ARG A 19 8.65 -14.16 10.60
C ARG A 19 9.62 -14.87 9.67
N ASN A 20 10.82 -15.19 10.15
CA ASN A 20 11.72 -16.13 9.50
C ASN A 20 11.41 -17.57 9.94
N ILE A 21 11.80 -18.56 9.13
CA ILE A 21 11.79 -19.98 9.48
C ILE A 21 13.20 -20.52 9.22
N ASP A 22 14.10 -20.33 10.17
CA ASP A 22 15.55 -20.60 10.05
C ASP A 22 15.85 -22.03 9.61
N ARG A 23 15.10 -23.00 10.16
CA ARG A 23 15.26 -24.41 9.81
C ARG A 23 15.07 -24.69 8.30
N LEU A 24 14.32 -23.86 7.61
CA LEU A 24 14.03 -23.99 6.18
C LEU A 24 14.75 -22.93 5.34
N GLY A 25 15.57 -22.09 5.96
CA GLY A 25 16.24 -21.00 5.28
C GLY A 25 15.28 -19.91 4.76
N ILE A 26 14.07 -19.79 5.31
CA ILE A 26 13.11 -18.76 4.89
C ILE A 26 13.41 -17.49 5.68
N PRO A 27 13.90 -16.43 5.00
CA PRO A 27 14.21 -15.17 5.66
C PRO A 27 12.93 -14.38 5.98
N ARG A 28 13.05 -13.43 6.89
CA ARG A 28 12.00 -12.45 7.11
C ARG A 28 12.00 -11.38 6.01
N MET A 29 10.83 -10.90 5.65
CA MET A 29 10.67 -9.73 4.80
C MET A 29 10.50 -8.48 5.67
N LYS A 30 11.13 -7.39 5.23
CA LYS A 30 11.07 -6.06 5.84
C LYS A 30 10.10 -5.20 5.05
N MET A 31 9.15 -4.56 5.75
CA MET A 31 8.14 -3.67 5.16
C MET A 31 8.41 -2.22 5.54
N SER A 32 7.91 -1.30 4.75
CA SER A 32 7.86 0.12 5.10
C SER A 32 6.59 0.77 4.61
N ASP A 33 6.01 1.65 5.44
CA ASP A 33 5.07 2.63 4.93
C ASP A 33 5.74 3.51 3.88
N GLY A 34 4.89 4.00 2.95
CA GLY A 34 5.43 4.94 2.03
C GLY A 34 4.78 5.10 0.67
N PRO A 35 3.51 5.51 0.55
CA PRO A 35 3.01 5.96 -0.75
C PRO A 35 3.82 7.14 -1.32
N GLN A 36 4.48 7.93 -0.44
CA GLN A 36 5.15 9.20 -0.77
C GLN A 36 6.59 9.29 -0.22
N GLY A 37 7.21 8.16 0.03
CA GLY A 37 8.55 8.06 0.61
C GLY A 37 8.65 6.96 1.66
N ILE A 38 9.86 6.61 2.06
CA ILE A 38 10.09 5.57 3.04
C ILE A 38 9.87 6.14 4.44
N GLY A 39 8.78 5.74 5.11
CA GLY A 39 8.35 6.35 6.38
C GLY A 39 8.97 5.73 7.65
N THR A 40 9.38 4.47 7.62
CA THR A 40 9.65 3.71 8.85
C THR A 40 11.11 3.32 9.10
N HIS A 41 12.01 3.50 8.16
CA HIS A 41 13.39 3.02 8.27
C HIS A 41 14.44 4.10 7.97
N GLY A 42 14.30 5.24 8.58
CA GLY A 42 15.22 6.37 8.46
C GLY A 42 14.76 7.40 7.43
N GLN A 43 15.59 8.41 7.23
CA GLN A 43 15.30 9.50 6.30
C GLN A 43 15.34 9.01 4.85
N SER A 44 14.41 9.48 4.03
CA SER A 44 14.39 9.28 2.59
C SER A 44 13.91 10.55 1.90
N THR A 45 13.90 10.54 0.58
CA THR A 45 13.27 11.61 -0.20
C THR A 45 11.81 11.73 0.17
N ALA A 46 11.38 12.96 0.41
CA ALA A 46 9.98 13.32 0.57
C ALA A 46 9.40 13.60 -0.82
N TYR A 47 8.61 12.66 -1.32
CA TYR A 47 7.95 12.84 -2.61
C TYR A 47 6.66 13.66 -2.45
N PRO A 48 6.18 14.31 -3.53
CA PRO A 48 4.88 14.96 -3.52
C PRO A 48 3.74 14.01 -3.17
N ALA A 49 2.66 14.57 -2.62
CA ALA A 49 1.43 13.84 -2.35
C ALA A 49 0.93 13.11 -3.60
N THR A 50 0.42 11.90 -3.46
CA THR A 50 0.00 11.09 -4.61
C THR A 50 -1.19 11.69 -5.37
N VAL A 51 -1.99 12.55 -4.73
CA VAL A 51 -2.97 13.39 -5.44
C VAL A 51 -2.30 14.37 -6.41
N LEU A 52 -1.11 14.90 -6.07
CA LEU A 52 -0.35 15.77 -7.00
C LEU A 52 0.26 14.93 -8.14
N LEU A 53 0.71 13.70 -7.86
CA LEU A 53 1.12 12.78 -8.90
C LEU A 53 -0.05 12.49 -9.86
N ALA A 54 -1.24 12.23 -9.35
CA ALA A 54 -2.42 12.03 -10.18
C ALA A 54 -2.78 13.27 -11.01
N ALA A 55 -2.61 14.48 -10.46
CA ALA A 55 -2.85 15.74 -11.16
C ALA A 55 -1.90 15.99 -12.36
N THR A 56 -0.82 15.23 -12.52
CA THR A 56 0.03 15.26 -13.71
C THR A 56 -0.62 14.61 -14.91
N TRP A 57 -1.56 13.68 -14.75
CA TRP A 57 -2.14 12.84 -15.79
C TRP A 57 -1.11 12.03 -16.60
N ASN A 58 0.09 11.85 -16.04
CA ASN A 58 1.26 11.29 -16.71
C ASN A 58 1.61 9.91 -16.12
N GLU A 59 1.23 8.85 -16.85
CA GLU A 59 1.50 7.46 -16.43
C GLU A 59 3.00 7.13 -16.42
N ASP A 60 3.77 7.70 -17.35
CA ASP A 60 5.22 7.49 -17.43
C ASP A 60 5.92 8.13 -16.22
N LEU A 61 5.48 9.32 -15.82
CA LEU A 61 5.99 9.96 -14.60
C LEU A 61 5.58 9.20 -13.34
N ALA A 62 4.38 8.60 -13.32
CA ALA A 62 3.96 7.71 -12.23
C ALA A 62 4.85 6.45 -12.16
N TYR A 63 5.26 5.89 -13.29
CA TYR A 63 6.22 4.80 -13.34
C TYR A 63 7.60 5.23 -12.78
N GLU A 64 8.16 6.37 -13.21
CA GLU A 64 9.45 6.86 -12.68
C GLU A 64 9.37 7.21 -11.18
N TYR A 65 8.22 7.71 -10.71
CA TYR A 65 7.96 7.91 -9.28
C TYR A 65 8.02 6.59 -8.50
N GLY A 66 7.31 5.57 -8.97
CA GLY A 66 7.33 4.22 -8.38
C GLY A 66 8.73 3.59 -8.40
N LYS A 67 9.45 3.72 -9.51
CA LYS A 67 10.82 3.24 -9.68
C LYS A 67 11.79 3.92 -8.72
N SER A 68 11.63 5.22 -8.50
CA SER A 68 12.43 5.97 -7.55
C SER A 68 12.18 5.50 -6.11
N LEU A 69 10.93 5.28 -5.71
CA LEU A 69 10.58 4.68 -4.42
C LEU A 69 11.15 3.26 -4.25
N GLY A 70 11.08 2.45 -5.30
CA GLY A 70 11.68 1.12 -5.30
C GLY A 70 13.19 1.16 -5.08
N ARG A 71 13.90 2.12 -5.67
CA ARG A 71 15.33 2.36 -5.43
C ARG A 71 15.60 2.75 -3.97
N ASP A 72 14.78 3.62 -3.40
CA ASP A 72 14.86 4.00 -1.98
C ASP A 72 14.67 2.80 -1.06
N CYS A 73 13.75 1.87 -1.41
CA CYS A 73 13.58 0.60 -0.71
C CYS A 73 14.84 -0.27 -0.80
N ARG A 74 15.41 -0.43 -2.00
CA ARG A 74 16.64 -1.20 -2.19
C ARG A 74 17.80 -0.65 -1.38
N ALA A 75 18.00 0.66 -1.37
CA ALA A 75 19.04 1.33 -0.58
C ALA A 75 18.97 0.97 0.92
N ARG A 76 17.77 0.59 1.41
CA ARG A 76 17.49 0.30 2.83
C ARG A 76 17.22 -1.17 3.13
N GLY A 77 17.30 -2.04 2.13
CA GLY A 77 17.01 -3.47 2.27
C GLY A 77 15.55 -3.75 2.64
N ILE A 78 14.62 -2.96 2.09
CA ILE A 78 13.17 -3.12 2.27
C ILE A 78 12.65 -4.00 1.15
N ASN A 79 11.88 -5.03 1.49
CA ASN A 79 11.28 -5.97 0.54
C ASN A 79 9.91 -5.52 0.04
N VAL A 80 9.14 -4.86 0.92
CA VAL A 80 7.72 -4.58 0.71
C VAL A 80 7.44 -3.11 0.97
N LEU A 81 6.93 -2.40 -0.03
CA LEU A 81 6.47 -1.04 0.07
C LEU A 81 4.95 -1.03 0.23
N LEU A 82 4.45 -0.44 1.32
CA LEU A 82 3.03 -0.33 1.62
C LEU A 82 2.42 0.86 0.85
N GLY A 83 2.28 0.68 -0.43
CA GLY A 83 1.77 1.66 -1.40
C GLY A 83 1.66 1.04 -2.80
N PRO A 84 0.84 1.68 -3.67
CA PRO A 84 0.11 2.94 -3.50
C PRO A 84 -1.17 2.82 -2.70
N ALA A 85 -1.68 3.96 -2.20
CA ALA A 85 -3.02 4.08 -1.64
C ALA A 85 -3.96 4.73 -2.67
N VAL A 86 -5.16 4.15 -2.88
CA VAL A 86 -6.03 4.49 -4.02
C VAL A 86 -7.51 4.65 -3.67
N ASN A 87 -7.85 4.83 -2.40
CA ASN A 87 -9.25 5.06 -2.03
C ASN A 87 -9.76 6.36 -2.66
N ILE A 88 -11.03 6.33 -3.09
CA ILE A 88 -11.67 7.47 -3.77
C ILE A 88 -11.96 8.60 -2.79
N TYR A 89 -11.74 9.84 -3.19
CA TYR A 89 -12.10 11.06 -2.44
C TYR A 89 -13.62 11.18 -2.35
N ARG A 90 -14.21 10.47 -1.40
CA ARG A 90 -15.64 10.53 -1.12
C ARG A 90 -15.98 11.75 -0.26
N ALA A 91 -15.15 11.99 0.76
CA ALA A 91 -15.28 13.11 1.68
C ALA A 91 -14.02 13.99 1.59
N PRO A 92 -14.12 15.28 1.28
CA PRO A 92 -12.96 16.16 1.15
C PRO A 92 -12.21 16.35 2.47
N MET A 93 -12.85 16.08 3.60
CA MET A 93 -12.25 16.20 4.94
C MET A 93 -11.63 14.90 5.46
N CYS A 94 -11.54 13.84 4.65
CA CYS A 94 -10.85 12.62 5.06
C CYS A 94 -9.36 12.91 5.30
N GLY A 95 -8.87 12.60 6.50
CA GLY A 95 -7.50 12.90 6.92
C GLY A 95 -6.43 12.20 6.09
N ARG A 96 -6.78 11.13 5.36
CA ARG A 96 -5.87 10.35 4.51
C ARG A 96 -5.91 10.71 3.02
N ASN A 97 -6.66 11.73 2.62
CA ASN A 97 -6.72 12.16 1.22
C ASN A 97 -5.35 12.50 0.62
N PHE A 98 -4.39 12.96 1.42
CA PHE A 98 -3.03 13.27 0.96
C PHE A 98 -2.31 12.07 0.30
N GLU A 99 -2.63 10.84 0.68
CA GLU A 99 -2.01 9.62 0.14
C GLU A 99 -2.83 8.95 -0.98
N TYR A 100 -4.04 9.43 -1.26
CA TYR A 100 -4.91 8.92 -2.32
C TYR A 100 -4.73 9.69 -3.64
N MET A 101 -5.37 9.22 -4.72
CA MET A 101 -5.16 9.72 -6.07
C MET A 101 -6.34 10.53 -6.64
N GLY A 102 -7.22 11.03 -5.75
CA GLY A 102 -8.35 11.87 -6.13
C GLY A 102 -9.68 11.15 -6.21
N GLU A 103 -10.64 11.76 -6.92
CA GLU A 103 -12.03 11.31 -7.01
C GLU A 103 -12.35 10.51 -8.29
N ASP A 104 -11.48 10.60 -9.30
CA ASP A 104 -11.67 9.92 -10.57
C ASP A 104 -11.11 8.49 -10.53
N PRO A 105 -11.98 7.45 -10.67
CA PRO A 105 -11.54 6.06 -10.58
C PRO A 105 -10.65 5.62 -11.74
N TYR A 106 -10.86 6.16 -12.94
CA TYR A 106 -10.03 5.83 -14.10
C TYR A 106 -8.63 6.42 -13.97
N LEU A 107 -8.52 7.70 -13.62
CA LEU A 107 -7.23 8.35 -13.38
C LEU A 107 -6.45 7.64 -12.27
N ALA A 108 -7.10 7.34 -11.15
CA ALA A 108 -6.49 6.59 -10.06
C ALA A 108 -5.99 5.20 -10.51
N ALA A 109 -6.74 4.52 -11.38
CA ALA A 109 -6.35 3.24 -11.95
C ALA A 109 -5.10 3.36 -12.83
N ARG A 110 -5.04 4.35 -13.72
CA ARG A 110 -3.90 4.53 -14.63
C ARG A 110 -2.62 4.90 -13.88
N ILE A 111 -2.69 5.89 -13.01
CA ILE A 111 -1.55 6.38 -12.23
C ILE A 111 -1.04 5.30 -11.26
N SER A 112 -1.94 4.58 -10.58
CA SER A 112 -1.52 3.49 -9.68
C SER A 112 -0.87 2.32 -10.44
N THR A 113 -1.31 2.04 -11.66
CA THR A 113 -0.70 1.01 -12.52
C THR A 113 0.75 1.37 -12.86
N GLY A 114 1.02 2.61 -13.28
CA GLY A 114 2.39 3.10 -13.51
C GLY A 114 3.25 3.01 -12.25
N TYR A 115 2.75 3.52 -11.14
CA TYR A 115 3.42 3.47 -9.83
C TYR A 115 3.81 2.03 -9.44
N ILE A 116 2.86 1.07 -9.49
CA ILE A 116 3.10 -0.33 -9.11
C ILE A 116 4.18 -0.97 -9.99
N LYS A 117 4.08 -0.80 -11.31
CA LYS A 117 5.08 -1.32 -12.24
C LYS A 117 6.47 -0.76 -11.93
N GLY A 118 6.58 0.55 -11.72
CA GLY A 118 7.84 1.19 -11.37
C GLY A 118 8.47 0.63 -10.09
N VAL A 119 7.68 0.44 -9.03
CA VAL A 119 8.15 -0.18 -7.77
C VAL A 119 8.60 -1.63 -8.00
N GLN A 120 7.78 -2.42 -8.68
CA GLN A 120 8.03 -3.86 -8.87
C GLN A 120 9.20 -4.16 -9.80
N ASP A 121 9.45 -3.32 -10.79
CA ASP A 121 10.64 -3.41 -11.65
C ASP A 121 11.96 -3.18 -10.89
N GLN A 122 11.90 -2.67 -9.67
CA GLN A 122 13.07 -2.61 -8.77
C GLN A 122 13.20 -3.86 -7.88
N GLY A 123 12.37 -4.89 -8.10
CA GLY A 123 12.35 -6.10 -7.27
C GLY A 123 11.75 -5.86 -5.88
N ILE A 124 10.88 -4.88 -5.72
CA ILE A 124 10.18 -4.56 -4.47
C ILE A 124 8.70 -4.92 -4.62
N MET A 125 8.13 -5.61 -3.66
CA MET A 125 6.68 -5.88 -3.64
C MET A 125 5.92 -4.59 -3.37
N ALA A 126 5.07 -4.17 -4.31
CA ALA A 126 4.09 -3.12 -4.08
C ALA A 126 2.83 -3.69 -3.41
N VAL A 127 2.23 -2.90 -2.52
CA VAL A 127 0.99 -3.26 -1.81
C VAL A 127 -0.06 -2.19 -2.10
N ILE A 128 -1.05 -2.50 -2.94
CA ILE A 128 -2.17 -1.57 -3.15
C ILE A 128 -3.10 -1.56 -1.94
N LYS A 129 -3.53 -0.37 -1.50
CA LYS A 129 -4.31 -0.20 -0.27
C LYS A 129 -5.35 0.92 -0.38
N HIS A 130 -6.41 0.93 0.39
CA HIS A 130 -6.90 -0.05 1.35
C HIS A 130 -8.17 -0.67 0.78
N PHE A 131 -8.19 -1.95 0.59
CA PHE A 131 -9.27 -2.67 -0.09
C PHE A 131 -10.37 -3.10 0.91
N SER A 132 -11.54 -2.46 0.90
CA SER A 132 -11.95 -1.35 0.06
C SER A 132 -12.78 -0.33 0.86
N ALA A 133 -13.09 0.80 0.20
CA ALA A 133 -14.01 1.82 0.72
C ALA A 133 -13.54 2.52 2.01
N ASN A 134 -12.24 2.64 2.25
CA ASN A 134 -11.68 3.42 3.38
C ASN A 134 -11.67 4.93 3.05
N ASN A 135 -12.86 5.53 2.95
CA ASN A 135 -13.05 6.90 2.46
C ASN A 135 -13.24 7.93 3.58
N SER A 136 -13.24 7.48 4.83
CA SER A 136 -13.38 8.32 6.02
C SER A 136 -12.39 7.88 7.08
N ASP A 137 -11.73 8.85 7.72
CA ASP A 137 -10.92 8.60 8.92
C ASP A 137 -11.75 8.65 10.21
N TYR A 138 -12.91 9.30 10.15
CA TYR A 138 -13.82 9.36 11.27
C TYR A 138 -14.43 7.98 11.52
N ASP A 139 -14.25 7.47 12.73
CA ASP A 139 -14.72 6.13 13.14
C ASP A 139 -14.34 4.98 12.20
N ARG A 140 -13.19 5.08 11.53
CA ARG A 140 -12.78 4.14 10.48
C ARG A 140 -12.74 2.67 10.92
N HIS A 141 -12.64 2.40 12.22
CA HIS A 141 -12.64 1.03 12.76
C HIS A 141 -14.05 0.48 13.01
N GLU A 142 -15.09 1.31 12.95
CA GLU A 142 -16.47 0.92 13.30
C GLU A 142 -17.47 1.31 12.21
N ILE A 143 -17.12 2.23 11.32
CA ILE A 143 -18.02 2.69 10.27
C ILE A 143 -18.31 1.60 9.24
N SER A 144 -19.58 1.36 8.93
CA SER A 144 -19.98 0.53 7.80
C SER A 144 -20.25 1.38 6.57
N ASN A 145 -19.67 0.99 5.44
CA ASN A 145 -19.97 1.59 4.15
C ASN A 145 -20.99 0.70 3.42
N ASP A 146 -22.20 1.21 3.26
CA ASP A 146 -23.28 0.54 2.53
C ASP A 146 -23.36 1.17 1.13
N ILE A 147 -22.68 0.57 0.18
CA ILE A 147 -22.51 1.04 -1.19
C ILE A 147 -23.06 -0.04 -2.12
N ASP A 148 -24.00 0.30 -3.01
CA ASP A 148 -24.51 -0.69 -3.94
C ASP A 148 -23.39 -1.30 -4.81
N GLU A 149 -23.57 -2.54 -5.23
CA GLU A 149 -22.56 -3.34 -5.93
C GLU A 149 -22.12 -2.68 -7.24
N ARG A 150 -23.05 -2.08 -7.99
CA ARG A 150 -22.72 -1.34 -9.21
C ARG A 150 -21.76 -0.19 -8.93
N THR A 151 -22.05 0.61 -7.90
CA THR A 151 -21.20 1.74 -7.50
C THR A 151 -19.82 1.25 -7.01
N LEU A 152 -19.75 0.11 -6.31
CA LEU A 152 -18.47 -0.50 -5.95
C LEU A 152 -17.64 -0.82 -7.19
N HIS A 153 -18.22 -1.48 -8.19
CA HIS A 153 -17.52 -1.87 -9.41
C HIS A 153 -17.18 -0.72 -10.34
N GLU A 154 -18.00 0.34 -10.40
CA GLU A 154 -17.78 1.48 -11.29
C GLU A 154 -16.88 2.57 -10.68
N ILE A 155 -16.85 2.73 -9.35
CA ILE A 155 -16.18 3.85 -8.66
C ILE A 155 -15.09 3.39 -7.70
N TYR A 156 -15.38 2.43 -6.81
CA TYR A 156 -14.44 2.10 -5.72
C TYR A 156 -13.43 1.02 -6.08
N PHE A 157 -13.74 0.12 -6.99
CA PHE A 157 -12.90 -1.00 -7.35
C PHE A 157 -11.96 -0.78 -8.55
N PRO A 158 -12.19 0.16 -9.49
CA PRO A 158 -11.40 0.21 -10.72
C PRO A 158 -9.89 0.28 -10.52
N ALA A 159 -9.39 1.08 -9.57
CA ALA A 159 -7.96 1.17 -9.29
C ALA A 159 -7.38 -0.16 -8.75
N PHE A 160 -8.11 -0.86 -7.88
CA PHE A 160 -7.70 -2.17 -7.37
C PHE A 160 -7.73 -3.24 -8.45
N LYS A 161 -8.78 -3.25 -9.28
CA LYS A 161 -8.91 -4.18 -10.41
C LYS A 161 -7.78 -4.00 -11.43
N ALA A 162 -7.47 -2.77 -11.81
CA ALA A 162 -6.36 -2.45 -12.70
C ALA A 162 -5.00 -2.85 -12.08
N ALA A 163 -4.80 -2.62 -10.80
CA ALA A 163 -3.60 -3.06 -10.10
C ALA A 163 -3.40 -4.57 -10.17
N VAL A 164 -4.48 -5.34 -10.02
CA VAL A 164 -4.43 -6.81 -10.13
C VAL A 164 -4.23 -7.26 -11.57
N GLN A 165 -5.05 -6.78 -12.50
CA GLN A 165 -5.15 -7.34 -13.86
C GLN A 165 -4.15 -6.73 -14.84
N GLU A 166 -3.74 -5.47 -14.66
CA GLU A 166 -2.85 -4.76 -15.58
C GLU A 166 -1.44 -4.53 -15.03
N ALA A 167 -1.31 -4.31 -13.71
CA ALA A 167 -0.01 -4.10 -13.08
C ALA A 167 0.57 -5.37 -12.46
N GLY A 168 -0.21 -6.43 -12.24
CA GLY A 168 0.24 -7.66 -11.58
C GLY A 168 0.73 -7.39 -10.16
N VAL A 169 -0.02 -6.60 -9.37
CA VAL A 169 0.37 -6.20 -8.03
C VAL A 169 0.68 -7.40 -7.13
N ALA A 170 1.77 -7.33 -6.40
CA ALA A 170 2.25 -8.42 -5.55
C ALA A 170 1.40 -8.65 -4.30
N ALA A 171 0.85 -7.59 -3.73
CA ALA A 171 0.02 -7.68 -2.54
C ALA A 171 -1.13 -6.66 -2.54
N VAL A 172 -2.20 -7.03 -1.84
CA VAL A 172 -3.36 -6.18 -1.56
C VAL A 172 -3.52 -6.08 -0.05
N MET A 173 -3.71 -4.87 0.46
CA MET A 173 -4.01 -4.64 1.87
C MET A 173 -5.50 -4.31 2.03
N THR A 174 -6.16 -4.99 2.95
CA THR A 174 -7.55 -4.69 3.34
C THR A 174 -7.66 -3.36 4.06
N SER A 175 -8.86 -2.92 4.35
CA SER A 175 -9.14 -1.67 5.05
C SER A 175 -9.58 -1.87 6.50
N TYR A 176 -9.71 -0.77 7.25
CA TYR A 176 -10.19 -0.79 8.63
C TYR A 176 -11.70 -0.96 8.75
N ASN A 177 -12.44 -0.36 7.82
CA ASN A 177 -13.89 -0.21 7.87
C ASN A 177 -14.65 -1.51 7.59
N LEU A 178 -15.91 -1.50 7.98
CA LEU A 178 -16.87 -2.50 7.54
C LEU A 178 -17.42 -2.16 6.15
N LEU A 179 -17.76 -3.20 5.40
CA LEU A 179 -18.54 -3.13 4.17
C LEU A 179 -19.76 -4.04 4.34
N TYR A 180 -20.95 -3.48 4.24
CA TYR A 180 -22.21 -4.21 4.55
C TYR A 180 -22.23 -4.82 5.96
N GLY A 181 -21.72 -4.12 6.95
CA GLY A 181 -21.67 -4.59 8.35
C GLY A 181 -20.61 -5.68 8.62
N VAL A 182 -19.76 -6.02 7.65
CA VAL A 182 -18.69 -7.02 7.79
C VAL A 182 -17.33 -6.35 7.59
N TYR A 183 -16.38 -6.59 8.49
CA TYR A 183 -15.02 -6.11 8.33
C TYR A 183 -14.41 -6.63 7.02
N THR A 184 -13.72 -5.76 6.29
CA THR A 184 -13.13 -6.13 4.99
C THR A 184 -12.14 -7.28 5.09
N THR A 185 -11.46 -7.44 6.23
CA THR A 185 -10.59 -8.59 6.54
C THR A 185 -11.34 -9.92 6.69
N GLU A 186 -12.65 -9.88 6.86
CA GLU A 186 -13.50 -11.02 7.25
C GLU A 186 -14.63 -11.30 6.24
N SER A 187 -14.63 -10.63 5.10
CA SER A 187 -15.65 -10.75 4.07
C SER A 187 -15.27 -11.77 2.98
N PRO A 188 -15.86 -13.00 2.98
CA PRO A 188 -15.59 -13.97 1.92
C PRO A 188 -16.03 -13.48 0.54
N TRP A 189 -17.13 -12.72 0.46
CA TRP A 189 -17.59 -12.10 -0.78
C TRP A 189 -16.52 -11.19 -1.38
N LEU A 190 -15.94 -10.30 -0.57
CA LEU A 190 -14.95 -9.34 -1.03
C LEU A 190 -13.61 -10.02 -1.38
N LEU A 191 -13.11 -10.88 -0.45
CA LEU A 191 -11.74 -11.39 -0.55
C LEU A 191 -11.61 -12.62 -1.45
N LYS A 192 -12.59 -13.52 -1.43
CA LYS A 192 -12.62 -14.67 -2.34
C LYS A 192 -13.39 -14.33 -3.61
N GLY A 193 -14.66 -13.96 -3.49
CA GLY A 193 -15.53 -13.73 -4.65
C GLY A 193 -14.99 -12.66 -5.58
N VAL A 194 -14.82 -11.43 -5.10
CA VAL A 194 -14.37 -10.33 -5.97
C VAL A 194 -12.88 -10.41 -6.28
N LEU A 195 -12.04 -10.44 -5.23
CA LEU A 195 -10.59 -10.29 -5.44
C LEU A 195 -9.96 -11.54 -6.09
N ARG A 196 -10.27 -12.75 -5.58
CA ARG A 196 -9.64 -13.98 -6.06
C ARG A 196 -10.34 -14.57 -7.27
N ASP A 197 -11.66 -14.80 -7.19
CA ASP A 197 -12.39 -15.54 -8.20
C ASP A 197 -12.69 -14.67 -9.43
N GLU A 198 -13.17 -13.43 -9.24
CA GLU A 198 -13.51 -12.55 -10.37
C GLU A 198 -12.25 -11.92 -11.00
N TRP A 199 -11.32 -11.38 -10.19
CA TRP A 199 -10.18 -10.67 -10.74
C TRP A 199 -8.92 -11.53 -10.93
N GLY A 200 -8.91 -12.75 -10.38
CA GLY A 200 -7.80 -13.69 -10.52
C GLY A 200 -6.57 -13.34 -9.68
N PHE A 201 -6.74 -12.60 -8.57
CA PHE A 201 -5.62 -12.21 -7.73
C PHE A 201 -4.94 -13.41 -7.09
N ASN A 202 -3.64 -13.53 -7.30
CA ASN A 202 -2.82 -14.65 -6.85
C ASN A 202 -1.70 -14.26 -5.88
N GLY A 203 -1.57 -12.96 -5.56
CA GLY A 203 -0.57 -12.43 -4.62
C GLY A 203 -0.95 -12.56 -3.16
N VAL A 204 -0.26 -11.84 -2.30
CA VAL A 204 -0.49 -11.81 -0.85
C VAL A 204 -1.63 -10.86 -0.50
N LEU A 205 -2.61 -11.37 0.22
CA LEU A 205 -3.66 -10.58 0.84
C LEU A 205 -3.33 -10.35 2.31
N MET A 206 -3.10 -9.09 2.68
CA MET A 206 -2.72 -8.74 4.05
C MET A 206 -3.75 -7.82 4.71
N SER A 207 -3.80 -7.84 6.03
CA SER A 207 -4.58 -6.86 6.81
C SER A 207 -3.87 -5.51 6.86
N ASP A 208 -4.64 -4.43 7.05
CA ASP A 208 -4.08 -3.21 7.65
C ASP A 208 -3.71 -3.47 9.12
N TRP A 209 -2.91 -2.57 9.72
CA TRP A 209 -2.37 -2.75 11.08
C TRP A 209 -3.47 -2.77 12.15
N GLY A 210 -3.71 -3.97 12.72
CA GLY A 210 -4.73 -4.17 13.74
C GLY A 210 -6.18 -4.20 13.21
N SER A 211 -6.38 -4.33 11.89
CA SER A 211 -7.72 -4.40 11.30
C SER A 211 -8.36 -5.79 11.32
N THR A 212 -7.68 -6.81 11.84
CA THR A 212 -8.25 -8.14 12.03
C THR A 212 -8.92 -8.23 13.40
N HIS A 213 -10.23 -8.46 13.43
CA HIS A 213 -11.01 -8.48 14.69
C HIS A 213 -11.30 -9.90 15.18
N HIS A 214 -11.62 -10.82 14.26
CA HIS A 214 -11.98 -12.19 14.60
C HIS A 214 -11.15 -13.22 13.84
N CYS A 215 -10.55 -14.16 14.55
CA CYS A 215 -9.64 -15.16 14.00
C CYS A 215 -10.30 -16.04 12.94
N ILE A 216 -11.42 -16.73 13.29
CA ILE A 216 -12.09 -17.69 12.39
C ILE A 216 -12.65 -17.02 11.13
N PRO A 217 -13.41 -15.92 11.21
CA PRO A 217 -13.91 -15.23 10.02
C PRO A 217 -12.81 -14.81 9.07
N ALA A 218 -11.70 -14.25 9.57
CA ALA A 218 -10.57 -13.80 8.74
C ALA A 218 -9.90 -15.00 8.02
N VAL A 219 -9.70 -16.14 8.70
CA VAL A 219 -9.18 -17.35 8.06
C VAL A 219 -10.15 -17.87 6.99
N LYS A 220 -11.44 -17.95 7.29
CA LYS A 220 -12.47 -18.43 6.34
C LYS A 220 -12.63 -17.49 5.14
N ALA A 221 -12.43 -16.20 5.33
CA ALA A 221 -12.43 -15.21 4.25
C ALA A 221 -11.19 -15.29 3.35
N GLY A 222 -10.11 -15.94 3.77
CA GLY A 222 -8.90 -16.12 2.98
C GLY A 222 -7.89 -14.99 3.13
N LEU A 223 -7.87 -14.29 4.28
CA LEU A 223 -6.83 -13.33 4.64
C LEU A 223 -5.51 -14.08 4.89
N ASP A 224 -4.50 -13.89 4.03
CA ASP A 224 -3.24 -14.63 4.11
C ASP A 224 -2.39 -14.20 5.29
N PHE A 225 -2.22 -12.89 5.48
CA PHE A 225 -1.23 -12.34 6.39
C PHE A 225 -1.81 -11.24 7.28
N GLU A 226 -1.67 -11.41 8.61
CA GLU A 226 -2.13 -10.43 9.59
C GLU A 226 -1.00 -9.50 10.04
N MET A 227 -1.23 -8.19 9.99
CA MET A 227 -0.31 -7.19 10.54
C MET A 227 -0.94 -6.40 11.69
N PRO A 228 -0.17 -6.06 12.70
CA PRO A 228 1.20 -6.49 13.00
C PRO A 228 1.26 -7.90 13.61
N GLY A 229 0.15 -8.61 13.67
CA GLY A 229 -0.09 -9.88 14.35
C GLY A 229 -0.73 -9.65 15.72
N GLY A 230 -1.29 -10.72 16.30
CA GLY A 230 -1.85 -10.70 17.66
C GLY A 230 -3.30 -11.16 17.77
N THR A 231 -4.13 -11.04 16.74
CA THR A 231 -5.50 -11.56 16.74
C THR A 231 -5.52 -13.05 16.37
N ARG A 232 -4.73 -13.44 15.35
CA ARG A 232 -4.60 -14.86 14.95
C ARG A 232 -3.43 -15.53 15.70
N LYS A 233 -3.61 -15.75 16.99
CA LYS A 233 -2.57 -16.40 17.82
C LYS A 233 -2.38 -17.85 17.42
N PRO A 234 -1.14 -18.36 17.32
CA PRO A 234 -0.86 -19.74 16.92
C PRO A 234 -1.56 -20.77 17.80
N GLU A 235 -1.72 -20.49 19.09
CA GLU A 235 -2.38 -21.37 20.06
C GLU A 235 -3.88 -21.48 19.79
N GLU A 236 -4.53 -20.36 19.48
CA GLU A 236 -5.96 -20.31 19.12
C GLU A 236 -6.21 -20.99 17.79
N LEU A 237 -5.37 -20.72 16.77
CA LEU A 237 -5.43 -21.40 15.49
C LEU A 237 -5.25 -22.91 15.62
N ALA A 238 -4.33 -23.38 16.48
CA ALA A 238 -4.15 -24.81 16.77
C ALA A 238 -5.38 -25.42 17.43
N TYR A 239 -6.04 -24.70 18.32
CA TYR A 239 -7.31 -25.11 18.92
C TYR A 239 -8.40 -25.24 17.84
N TYR A 240 -8.59 -24.24 16.97
CA TYR A 240 -9.60 -24.26 15.91
C TYR A 240 -9.34 -25.32 14.83
N LEU A 241 -8.08 -25.66 14.57
CA LEU A 241 -7.75 -26.83 13.74
C LEU A 241 -8.18 -28.15 14.40
N LYS A 242 -8.02 -28.26 15.72
CA LYS A 242 -8.40 -29.45 16.47
C LYS A 242 -9.92 -29.63 16.57
N THR A 243 -10.67 -28.51 16.68
CA THR A 243 -12.14 -28.54 16.73
C THR A 243 -12.78 -28.70 15.35
N GLY A 244 -12.03 -28.46 14.27
CA GLY A 244 -12.53 -28.49 12.90
C GLY A 244 -13.19 -27.19 12.43
N ASP A 245 -13.09 -26.12 13.22
CA ASP A 245 -13.62 -24.80 12.82
C ASP A 245 -12.90 -24.19 11.63
N ILE A 246 -11.60 -24.51 11.48
CA ILE A 246 -10.75 -24.22 10.32
C ILE A 246 -10.03 -25.48 9.88
N THR A 247 -9.49 -25.53 8.66
CA THR A 247 -8.76 -26.69 8.14
C THR A 247 -7.31 -26.35 7.83
N ILE A 248 -6.46 -27.40 7.79
CA ILE A 248 -5.03 -27.20 7.48
C ILE A 248 -4.83 -26.73 6.05
N GLU A 249 -5.72 -27.09 5.13
CA GLU A 249 -5.69 -26.66 3.73
C GLU A 249 -5.86 -25.14 3.61
N MET A 250 -6.73 -24.52 4.43
CA MET A 250 -6.88 -23.06 4.50
C MET A 250 -5.56 -22.39 4.90
N ILE A 251 -4.89 -22.93 5.93
CA ILE A 251 -3.60 -22.42 6.39
C ILE A 251 -2.50 -22.63 5.32
N ASP A 252 -2.51 -23.79 4.64
CA ASP A 252 -1.56 -24.12 3.58
C ASP A 252 -1.70 -23.19 2.37
N GLU A 253 -2.91 -22.79 2.04
CA GLU A 253 -3.16 -21.85 0.97
C GLU A 253 -2.59 -20.46 1.29
N MET A 254 -2.83 -19.95 2.51
CA MET A 254 -2.26 -18.69 2.98
C MET A 254 -0.72 -18.69 2.92
N VAL A 255 -0.11 -19.74 3.47
CA VAL A 255 1.35 -19.90 3.43
C VAL A 255 1.87 -19.99 2.00
N ARG A 256 1.14 -20.67 1.11
CA ARG A 256 1.48 -20.80 -0.31
C ARG A 256 1.46 -19.46 -1.02
N HIS A 257 0.47 -18.60 -0.77
CA HIS A 257 0.41 -17.25 -1.35
C HIS A 257 1.62 -16.41 -0.93
N ILE A 258 1.96 -16.43 0.37
CA ILE A 258 3.11 -15.68 0.89
C ILE A 258 4.41 -16.19 0.27
N LEU A 259 4.66 -17.51 0.31
CA LEU A 259 5.90 -18.10 -0.18
C LEU A 259 6.05 -17.98 -1.70
N ARG A 260 4.98 -18.17 -2.46
CA ARG A 260 4.99 -18.02 -3.91
C ARG A 260 5.37 -16.62 -4.32
N THR A 261 4.76 -15.61 -3.69
CA THR A 261 5.06 -14.20 -3.97
C THR A 261 6.49 -13.87 -3.54
N MET A 262 6.95 -14.35 -2.39
CA MET A 262 8.32 -14.20 -1.93
C MET A 262 9.33 -14.76 -2.94
N VAL A 263 9.07 -15.94 -3.51
CA VAL A 263 9.93 -16.57 -4.54
C VAL A 263 9.88 -15.80 -5.86
N ALA A 264 8.71 -15.31 -6.26
CA ALA A 264 8.56 -14.51 -7.48
C ALA A 264 9.39 -13.22 -7.46
N PHE A 265 9.65 -12.66 -6.27
CA PHE A 265 10.50 -11.48 -6.06
C PHE A 265 11.94 -11.82 -5.64
N ASP A 266 12.36 -13.08 -5.71
CA ASP A 266 13.71 -13.57 -5.36
C ASP A 266 14.14 -13.25 -3.92
N PHE A 267 13.18 -13.23 -2.97
CA PHE A 267 13.47 -12.90 -1.56
C PHE A 267 13.93 -14.11 -0.72
N GLN A 268 13.97 -15.32 -1.26
CA GLN A 268 14.38 -16.53 -0.54
C GLN A 268 15.83 -16.46 -0.05
N ASN A 269 16.67 -15.61 -0.64
CA ASN A 269 18.05 -15.37 -0.20
C ASN A 269 18.18 -14.19 0.77
N GLY A 270 17.05 -13.59 1.19
CA GLY A 270 17.01 -12.35 1.94
C GLY A 270 17.39 -11.14 1.08
N MET A 271 16.88 -9.97 1.44
CA MET A 271 17.27 -8.73 0.79
C MET A 271 18.29 -7.98 1.64
N LYS A 272 19.42 -7.62 1.06
CA LYS A 272 20.41 -6.75 1.66
C LYS A 272 20.28 -5.34 1.08
N ALA A 273 20.59 -4.33 1.91
CA ALA A 273 20.68 -2.96 1.42
C ALA A 273 21.69 -2.84 0.28
N ASP A 274 21.29 -2.23 -0.83
CA ASP A 274 22.16 -1.94 -1.97
C ASP A 274 22.97 -0.67 -1.69
N LYS A 275 24.22 -0.85 -1.30
CA LYS A 275 25.13 0.26 -0.94
C LYS A 275 25.56 1.12 -2.14
N ASN A 276 25.26 0.71 -3.37
CA ASN A 276 25.53 1.51 -4.56
C ASN A 276 24.44 2.58 -4.80
N ILE A 277 23.32 2.49 -4.09
CA ILE A 277 22.24 3.50 -4.14
C ILE A 277 22.41 4.41 -2.92
N PRO A 278 22.66 5.73 -3.11
CA PRO A 278 22.72 6.68 -2.02
C PRO A 278 21.40 6.75 -1.25
N LEU A 279 21.47 6.99 0.07
CA LEU A 279 20.26 7.15 0.90
C LEU A 279 19.52 8.46 0.59
N ASP A 280 20.22 9.45 0.05
CA ASP A 280 19.77 10.74 -0.43
C ASP A 280 19.95 10.84 -1.95
N ASP A 281 19.45 9.85 -2.71
CA ASP A 281 19.64 9.75 -4.16
C ASP A 281 19.15 11.04 -4.86
N PRO A 282 20.03 11.83 -5.51
CA PRO A 282 19.64 13.06 -6.18
C PRO A 282 18.61 12.83 -7.31
N LYS A 283 18.57 11.63 -7.89
CA LYS A 283 17.56 11.26 -8.88
C LYS A 283 16.15 11.23 -8.30
N ALA A 284 16.04 10.87 -7.01
CA ALA A 284 14.76 10.90 -6.31
C ALA A 284 14.24 12.34 -6.15
N ALA A 285 15.13 13.29 -5.85
CA ALA A 285 14.79 14.71 -5.78
C ALA A 285 14.38 15.28 -7.14
N GLU A 286 15.02 14.85 -8.24
CA GLU A 286 14.64 15.24 -9.61
C GLU A 286 13.22 14.76 -9.94
N VAL A 287 12.90 13.49 -9.71
CA VAL A 287 11.55 12.95 -9.93
C VAL A 287 10.51 13.68 -9.08
N ALA A 288 10.82 13.96 -7.80
CA ALA A 288 9.92 14.73 -6.93
C ALA A 288 9.66 16.15 -7.48
N LEU A 289 10.69 16.80 -8.03
CA LEU A 289 10.58 18.12 -8.63
C LEU A 289 9.75 18.07 -9.93
N ASP A 290 9.92 17.06 -10.76
CA ASP A 290 9.19 16.93 -12.03
C ASP A 290 7.69 16.69 -11.75
N VAL A 291 7.34 15.85 -10.77
CA VAL A 291 5.95 15.71 -10.32
C VAL A 291 5.37 17.04 -9.84
N ALA A 292 6.14 17.83 -9.06
CA ALA A 292 5.68 19.13 -8.61
C ALA A 292 5.48 20.13 -9.77
N ARG A 293 6.35 20.09 -10.76
CA ARG A 293 6.25 20.96 -11.94
C ARG A 293 5.05 20.63 -12.82
N GLU A 294 4.79 19.36 -13.05
CA GLU A 294 3.70 18.93 -13.91
C GLU A 294 2.34 18.94 -13.19
N GLY A 295 2.32 18.63 -11.88
CA GLY A 295 1.06 18.48 -11.13
C GLY A 295 0.48 19.78 -10.60
N ILE A 296 1.29 20.86 -10.43
CA ILE A 296 0.79 22.14 -9.91
C ILE A 296 0.03 22.91 -11.00
N VAL A 297 -1.27 23.14 -10.76
CA VAL A 297 -2.18 23.82 -11.69
C VAL A 297 -2.43 25.26 -11.26
N LEU A 298 -2.14 26.22 -12.16
CA LEU A 298 -2.42 27.64 -11.96
C LEU A 298 -3.89 27.95 -12.25
N LEU A 299 -4.73 27.95 -11.21
CA LEU A 299 -6.18 28.17 -11.36
C LEU A 299 -6.56 29.62 -11.70
N LYS A 300 -5.76 30.59 -11.24
CA LYS A 300 -6.04 32.03 -11.45
C LYS A 300 -4.74 32.82 -11.43
N ASN A 301 -4.56 33.70 -12.40
CA ASN A 301 -3.40 34.59 -12.49
C ASN A 301 -3.86 36.03 -12.79
N THR A 302 -4.47 36.68 -11.80
CA THR A 302 -4.98 38.04 -11.94
C THR A 302 -3.81 39.02 -12.17
N GLN A 303 -3.97 39.90 -13.15
CA GLN A 303 -2.97 40.91 -13.52
C GLN A 303 -1.61 40.32 -13.97
N ASN A 304 -1.57 39.08 -14.41
CA ASN A 304 -0.33 38.40 -14.82
C ASN A 304 0.77 38.48 -13.74
N THR A 305 0.40 38.26 -12.46
CA THR A 305 1.34 38.31 -11.34
C THR A 305 2.45 37.24 -11.48
N LEU A 306 2.14 36.11 -12.10
CA LEU A 306 3.09 35.04 -12.42
C LEU A 306 3.34 34.98 -13.93
N PRO A 307 4.57 34.62 -14.39
CA PRO A 307 5.76 34.33 -13.57
C PRO A 307 6.34 35.59 -12.94
N ILE A 308 6.96 35.42 -11.77
CA ILE A 308 7.66 36.50 -11.08
C ILE A 308 8.82 36.98 -11.93
N ASN A 309 8.86 38.29 -12.23
CA ASN A 309 9.97 38.88 -12.94
C ASN A 309 11.19 39.07 -12.01
N THR A 310 12.10 38.11 -12.02
CA THR A 310 13.30 38.07 -11.16
C THR A 310 14.26 39.27 -11.38
N LYS A 311 14.13 40.01 -12.51
CA LYS A 311 14.90 41.22 -12.76
C LYS A 311 14.34 42.46 -12.03
N LYS A 312 13.04 42.40 -11.64
CA LYS A 312 12.35 43.51 -10.97
C LYS A 312 12.14 43.29 -9.48
N VAL A 313 11.95 42.04 -9.07
CA VAL A 313 11.70 41.65 -7.66
C VAL A 313 13.04 41.40 -6.98
N ARG A 314 13.31 42.16 -5.91
CA ARG A 314 14.53 42.03 -5.11
C ARG A 314 14.32 41.17 -3.86
N ASP A 315 13.13 41.26 -3.27
CA ASP A 315 12.79 40.64 -2.01
C ASP A 315 11.56 39.74 -2.19
N ILE A 316 11.63 38.51 -1.65
CA ILE A 316 10.50 37.58 -1.57
C ILE A 316 10.30 37.24 -0.11
N VAL A 317 9.12 37.52 0.41
CA VAL A 317 8.74 37.16 1.78
C VAL A 317 7.92 35.86 1.73
N VAL A 318 8.42 34.84 2.40
CA VAL A 318 7.71 33.57 2.57
C VAL A 318 7.06 33.56 3.95
N VAL A 319 5.73 33.43 3.99
CA VAL A 319 4.95 33.51 5.23
C VAL A 319 4.23 32.20 5.46
N GLY A 320 4.28 31.72 6.69
CA GLY A 320 3.57 30.52 7.12
C GLY A 320 4.37 29.71 8.15
N LYS A 321 3.66 28.98 8.99
CA LYS A 321 4.27 28.15 10.06
C LYS A 321 5.30 27.16 9.52
N ARG A 322 5.17 26.73 8.29
CA ARG A 322 6.04 25.75 7.61
C ARG A 322 6.88 26.31 6.48
N ALA A 323 7.03 27.62 6.41
CA ALA A 323 7.79 28.30 5.34
C ALA A 323 9.26 27.81 5.25
N TRP A 324 9.82 27.32 6.35
CA TRP A 324 11.23 26.92 6.48
C TRP A 324 11.44 25.46 6.86
N VAL A 325 10.39 24.70 7.20
CA VAL A 325 10.49 23.34 7.72
C VAL A 325 9.52 22.43 6.96
N CYS A 326 10.06 21.55 6.17
CA CYS A 326 9.31 20.42 5.62
C CYS A 326 9.31 19.32 6.69
N THR A 327 8.24 19.22 7.49
CA THR A 327 8.09 18.15 8.49
C THR A 327 7.07 17.13 7.98
N TRP A 328 7.50 15.89 7.86
CA TRP A 328 6.62 14.74 7.72
C TRP A 328 6.28 14.24 9.13
N TRP A 329 5.00 14.05 9.37
CA TRP A 329 4.51 13.35 10.56
C TRP A 329 3.80 12.09 10.10
N TRP A 330 4.31 10.99 10.56
CA TRP A 330 3.62 9.71 10.67
C TRP A 330 3.48 9.39 12.15
#